data_ffa44f5b177a83eaf5cb64185df1f775
#
_entry.id   ffa44f5b177a83eaf5cb64185df1f775
#
_cell.length_a   1.000
_cell.length_b   1.000
_cell.length_c   1.000
_cell.angle_alpha   90.00
_cell.angle_beta   90.00
_cell.angle_gamma   90.00
#
_symmetry.space_group_name_H-M   'P 1'
#
loop_
_entity.id
_entity.type
_entity.pdbx_description
1 polymer ?
#
loop_
_entity_poly.entity_id
_entity_poly.type
_entity_poly.pdbx_seq_one_letter_code
_entity_poly.pdbx_strand_id
1 'polypeptide(L)'
;MMSENGATPLRGLRVLIAEDSWYLAEAIKSSVQNAGGEVVGMVGTLAKAERLAETAIFDAAVMDLDLHGEQANGLALRLAEAGIKVVVLTGYEPPPELAGSVHECLTKPIPGETLIAALARSPRSPRSRAH
;
A
#
# COMPACT_ATOMS: atom_id res chain seq x y z
N MET A 1 0.67 5.01 26.18
CA MET A 1 0.19 4.86 25.95
C MET A 1 -0.10 4.62 25.30
N MET A 2 0.17 4.36 24.93
CA MET A 2 -0.18 4.15 24.21
C MET A 2 -0.83 3.92 23.97
N SER A 3 -0.87 3.74 23.86
CA SER A 3 -1.51 3.52 23.60
C SER A 3 -2.10 3.06 23.89
N GLU A 4 -2.39 3.20 24.39
CA GLU A 4 -3.06 2.61 24.74
C GLU A 4 -3.72 2.09 24.19
N ASN A 5 -4.08 2.00 24.19
CA ASN A 5 -4.70 1.36 23.50
C ASN A 5 -4.10 0.96 22.48
N GLY A 6 -3.31 1.23 22.73
CA GLY A 6 -2.39 0.57 22.21
C GLY A 6 -2.24 0.39 20.90
N ALA A 7 -2.14 1.23 20.41
CA ALA A 7 -2.43 1.17 19.12
C ALA A 7 -1.25 0.79 18.31
N THR A 8 -1.16 -0.48 18.09
CA THR A 8 -0.24 -1.01 17.09
C THR A 8 -1.05 -1.82 16.09
N PRO A 9 -1.97 -1.16 15.35
CA PRO A 9 -2.82 -1.91 14.42
C PRO A 9 -2.06 -2.59 13.30
N LEU A 10 -0.83 -2.15 13.01
CA LEU A 10 -0.04 -2.75 11.96
C LEU A 10 1.11 -3.60 12.49
N ARG A 11 1.03 -4.01 13.74
CA ARG A 11 2.09 -4.82 14.31
C ARG A 11 2.35 -6.06 13.45
N GLY A 12 3.60 -6.25 13.08
CA GLY A 12 4.00 -7.41 12.28
C GLY A 12 3.78 -7.27 10.80
N LEU A 13 3.18 -6.19 10.37
CA LEU A 13 2.92 -5.98 8.95
C LEU A 13 4.14 -5.34 8.30
N ARG A 14 4.66 -5.98 7.26
CA ARG A 14 5.80 -5.47 6.49
C ARG A 14 5.27 -4.80 5.24
N VAL A 15 5.63 -3.54 5.06
CA VAL A 15 5.02 -2.68 4.05
C VAL A 15 6.08 -2.16 3.09
N LEU A 16 5.80 -2.29 1.81
CA LEU A 16 6.58 -1.68 0.74
C LEU A 16 5.88 -0.40 0.33
N ILE A 17 6.63 0.68 0.16
CA ILE A 17 6.06 1.96 -0.24
C ILE A 17 6.63 2.37 -1.59
N ALA A 18 5.75 2.66 -2.55
CA ALA A 18 6.13 3.16 -3.87
C ALA A 18 5.40 4.48 -4.10
N GLU A 19 6.13 5.57 -4.00
CA GLU A 19 5.57 6.91 -4.09
C GLU A 19 6.65 7.85 -4.58
N ASP A 20 6.38 8.60 -5.66
CA ASP A 20 7.41 9.44 -6.24
C ASP A 20 7.57 10.79 -5.55
N SER A 21 6.61 11.21 -4.72
CA SER A 21 6.78 12.40 -3.91
C SER A 21 7.52 11.99 -2.64
N TRP A 22 8.76 12.45 -2.49
CA TRP A 22 9.54 12.11 -1.32
C TRP A 22 8.82 12.55 -0.03
N TYR A 23 8.21 13.72 -0.09
CA TYR A 23 7.51 14.26 1.07
C TYR A 23 6.34 13.34 1.48
N LEU A 24 5.55 12.92 0.50
CA LEU A 24 4.43 12.04 0.79
C LEU A 24 4.90 10.67 1.23
N ALA A 25 5.94 10.15 0.60
CA ALA A 25 6.49 8.85 0.98
C ALA A 25 6.94 8.86 2.44
N GLU A 26 7.59 9.93 2.86
CA GLU A 26 8.03 10.05 4.25
C GLU A 26 6.84 10.10 5.21
N ALA A 27 5.77 10.80 4.81
CA ALA A 27 4.59 10.87 5.64
C ALA A 27 3.93 9.49 5.79
N ILE A 28 3.88 8.74 4.69
CA ILE A 28 3.34 7.38 4.72
C ILE A 28 4.20 6.50 5.63
N LYS A 29 5.50 6.59 5.48
CA LYS A 29 6.42 5.81 6.31
C LYS A 29 6.20 6.10 7.79
N SER A 30 6.11 7.37 8.15
CA SER A 30 5.88 7.75 9.54
C SER A 30 4.58 7.17 10.06
N SER A 31 3.52 7.26 9.27
CA SER A 31 2.22 6.73 9.69
C SER A 31 2.30 5.23 9.93
N VAL A 32 2.94 4.51 9.01
CA VAL A 32 3.06 3.06 9.13
C VAL A 32 3.85 2.69 10.37
N GLN A 33 4.99 3.35 10.57
CA GLN A 33 5.85 3.04 11.71
C GLN A 33 5.19 3.39 13.03
N ASN A 34 4.48 4.51 13.08
CA ASN A 34 3.78 4.89 14.32
C ASN A 34 2.67 3.92 14.65
N ALA A 35 2.13 3.23 13.67
CA ALA A 35 1.09 2.24 13.88
C ALA A 35 1.65 0.84 14.14
N GLY A 36 2.96 0.71 14.25
CA GLY A 36 3.59 -0.57 14.57
C GLY A 36 4.04 -1.38 13.38
N GLY A 37 3.87 -0.86 12.17
CA GLY A 37 4.30 -1.58 10.99
C GLY A 37 5.77 -1.39 10.70
N GLU A 38 6.28 -2.23 9.82
CA GLU A 38 7.67 -2.17 9.40
C GLU A 38 7.71 -1.77 7.93
N VAL A 39 8.51 -0.78 7.58
CA VAL A 39 8.68 -0.37 6.19
C VAL A 39 9.91 -1.07 5.65
N VAL A 40 9.69 -2.00 4.71
CA VAL A 40 10.80 -2.79 4.17
C VAL A 40 11.53 -2.07 3.05
N GLY A 41 10.89 -1.06 2.46
CA GLY A 41 11.55 -0.24 1.45
C GLY A 41 10.64 0.87 1.00
N MET A 42 11.25 1.94 0.53
CA MET A 42 10.53 3.11 0.07
C MET A 42 11.21 3.59 -1.20
N VAL A 43 10.49 3.50 -2.31
CA VAL A 43 11.07 3.78 -3.62
C VAL A 43 10.18 4.75 -4.39
N GLY A 44 10.78 5.44 -5.35
CA GLY A 44 10.08 6.50 -6.08
C GLY A 44 9.90 6.25 -7.56
N THR A 45 10.40 5.14 -8.09
CA THR A 45 10.26 4.85 -9.52
C THR A 45 9.70 3.46 -9.71
N LEU A 46 9.09 3.24 -10.88
CA LEU A 46 8.53 1.92 -11.18
C LEU A 46 9.62 0.86 -11.22
N ALA A 47 10.77 1.16 -11.82
CA ALA A 47 11.84 0.18 -11.91
C ALA A 47 12.33 -0.25 -10.53
N LYS A 48 12.48 0.72 -9.61
CA LYS A 48 12.91 0.37 -8.27
C LYS A 48 11.83 -0.38 -7.52
N ALA A 49 10.56 -0.03 -7.76
CA ALA A 49 9.46 -0.75 -7.12
C ALA A 49 9.42 -2.20 -7.58
N GLU A 50 9.62 -2.43 -8.87
CA GLU A 50 9.63 -3.79 -9.40
C GLU A 50 10.78 -4.59 -8.83
N ARG A 51 11.96 -3.98 -8.73
CA ARG A 51 13.11 -4.67 -8.16
C ARG A 51 12.90 -5.01 -6.69
N LEU A 52 12.38 -4.05 -5.93
CA LEU A 52 12.12 -4.27 -4.52
C LEU A 52 11.08 -5.35 -4.32
N ALA A 53 10.06 -5.37 -5.18
CA ALA A 53 9.02 -6.39 -5.10
C ALA A 53 9.57 -7.79 -5.32
N GLU A 54 10.63 -7.92 -6.13
CA GLU A 54 11.24 -9.22 -6.39
C GLU A 54 12.15 -9.70 -5.27
N THR A 55 12.74 -8.75 -4.53
CA THR A 55 13.80 -9.12 -3.58
C THR A 55 13.38 -9.02 -2.13
N ALA A 56 12.35 -8.26 -1.81
CA ALA A 56 11.94 -8.06 -0.42
C ALA A 56 10.84 -9.03 -0.04
N ILE A 57 10.74 -9.31 1.26
CA ILE A 57 9.62 -10.07 1.80
C ILE A 57 8.71 -9.06 2.48
N PHE A 58 7.46 -9.00 2.02
CA PHE A 58 6.52 -8.02 2.54
C PHE A 58 5.11 -8.56 2.46
N ASP A 59 4.23 -7.94 3.23
CA ASP A 59 2.84 -8.37 3.36
C ASP A 59 1.88 -7.41 2.69
N ALA A 60 2.28 -6.17 2.56
CA ALA A 60 1.42 -5.13 2.03
C ALA A 60 2.26 -4.15 1.23
N ALA A 61 1.60 -3.46 0.31
CA ALA A 61 2.24 -2.41 -0.49
C ALA A 61 1.32 -1.21 -0.56
N VAL A 62 1.88 -0.03 -0.36
CA VAL A 62 1.19 1.24 -0.58
C VAL A 62 1.80 1.82 -1.85
N MET A 63 1.00 2.01 -2.88
CA MET A 63 1.51 2.33 -4.20
C MET A 63 0.76 3.47 -4.86
N ASP A 64 1.50 4.50 -5.25
CA ASP A 64 0.97 5.48 -6.19
C ASP A 64 0.94 4.82 -7.57
N LEU A 65 -0.14 5.03 -8.30
CA LEU A 65 -0.25 4.46 -9.65
C LEU A 65 0.58 5.21 -10.66
N ASP A 66 0.96 6.45 -10.37
CA ASP A 66 1.75 7.26 -11.29
C ASP A 66 3.10 7.55 -10.65
N LEU A 67 4.13 6.89 -11.13
CA LEU A 67 5.48 7.07 -10.62
C LEU A 67 6.32 7.78 -11.69
N HIS A 68 6.38 9.12 -11.59
CA HIS A 68 7.10 9.94 -12.56
C HIS A 68 6.62 9.68 -13.99
N GLY A 69 5.30 9.62 -14.16
CA GLY A 69 4.71 9.40 -15.47
C GLY A 69 4.60 7.96 -15.91
N GLU A 70 5.18 7.04 -15.14
CA GLU A 70 5.08 5.61 -15.47
C GLU A 70 3.97 4.98 -14.65
N GLN A 71 3.16 4.17 -15.31
CA GLN A 71 1.98 3.59 -14.69
C GLN A 71 2.33 2.31 -13.94
N ALA A 72 1.93 2.25 -12.68
CA ALA A 72 2.23 1.09 -11.85
C ALA A 72 1.07 0.10 -11.76
N ASN A 73 0.08 0.24 -12.63
CA ASN A 73 -1.11 -0.62 -12.59
C ASN A 73 -0.77 -2.10 -12.71
N GLY A 74 0.13 -2.43 -13.65
CA GLY A 74 0.51 -3.82 -13.84
C GLY A 74 1.17 -4.43 -12.62
N LEU A 75 2.06 -3.68 -11.99
CA LEU A 75 2.70 -4.17 -10.78
C LEU A 75 1.70 -4.35 -9.65
N ALA A 76 0.78 -3.38 -9.49
CA ALA A 76 -0.25 -3.48 -8.45
C ALA A 76 -1.08 -4.75 -8.63
N LEU A 77 -1.46 -5.04 -9.87
CA LEU A 77 -2.26 -6.24 -10.15
C LEU A 77 -1.46 -7.52 -9.87
N ARG A 78 -0.19 -7.55 -10.27
CA ARG A 78 0.62 -8.73 -10.02
C ARG A 78 0.81 -8.99 -8.54
N LEU A 79 1.02 -7.93 -7.76
CA LEU A 79 1.18 -8.09 -6.32
C LEU A 79 -0.11 -8.57 -5.67
N ALA A 80 -1.24 -8.02 -6.11
CA ALA A 80 -2.53 -8.44 -5.58
C ALA A 80 -2.78 -9.92 -5.88
N GLU A 81 -2.43 -10.35 -7.09
CA GLU A 81 -2.59 -11.74 -7.47
C GLU A 81 -1.69 -12.66 -6.66
N ALA A 82 -0.56 -12.14 -6.22
CA ALA A 82 0.36 -12.89 -5.38
C ALA A 82 -0.05 -12.93 -3.91
N GLY A 83 -1.17 -12.31 -3.58
CA GLY A 83 -1.66 -12.34 -2.20
C GLY A 83 -1.21 -11.18 -1.34
N ILE A 84 -0.54 -10.20 -1.94
CA ILE A 84 -0.10 -9.01 -1.22
C ILE A 84 -1.29 -8.07 -1.03
N LYS A 85 -1.38 -7.47 0.15
CA LYS A 85 -2.40 -6.48 0.45
C LYS A 85 -1.97 -5.16 -0.21
N VAL A 86 -2.58 -4.82 -1.34
CA VAL A 86 -2.18 -3.65 -2.12
C VAL A 86 -3.17 -2.51 -1.86
N VAL A 87 -2.66 -1.41 -1.34
CA VAL A 87 -3.42 -0.18 -1.16
C VAL A 87 -2.91 0.81 -2.19
N VAL A 88 -3.77 1.16 -3.12
CA VAL A 88 -3.41 2.04 -4.22
C VAL A 88 -3.80 3.47 -3.89
N LEU A 89 -2.88 4.39 -4.15
CA LEU A 89 -3.13 5.82 -3.98
C LEU A 89 -3.21 6.44 -5.37
N THR A 90 -4.24 7.25 -5.58
CA THR A 90 -4.42 7.87 -6.89
C THR A 90 -5.05 9.25 -6.74
N GLY A 91 -4.71 10.15 -7.66
CA GLY A 91 -5.34 11.47 -7.71
C GLY A 91 -6.64 11.47 -8.48
N TYR A 92 -6.97 10.35 -9.11
CA TYR A 92 -8.14 10.22 -9.97
C TYR A 92 -8.93 9.00 -9.59
N GLU A 93 -10.06 8.82 -10.26
CA GLU A 93 -10.79 7.59 -10.15
C GLU A 93 -9.92 6.44 -10.64
N PRO A 94 -9.84 5.34 -9.89
CA PRO A 94 -9.00 4.22 -10.34
C PRO A 94 -9.61 3.53 -11.56
N PRO A 95 -8.75 2.94 -12.40
CA PRO A 95 -9.26 2.16 -13.53
C PRO A 95 -10.15 1.02 -13.04
N PRO A 96 -11.23 0.71 -13.77
CA PRO A 96 -12.15 -0.34 -13.31
C PRO A 96 -11.49 -1.70 -13.10
N GLU A 97 -10.49 -2.03 -13.93
CA GLU A 97 -9.83 -3.32 -13.79
C GLU A 97 -9.03 -3.42 -12.51
N LEU A 98 -8.72 -2.29 -11.89
CA LEU A 98 -7.93 -2.26 -10.67
C LEU A 98 -8.81 -2.24 -9.43
N ALA A 99 -9.93 -1.52 -9.50
CA ALA A 99 -10.74 -1.23 -8.32
C ALA A 99 -11.22 -2.47 -7.60
N GLY A 100 -11.52 -3.54 -8.33
CA GLY A 100 -11.99 -4.77 -7.71
C GLY A 100 -10.89 -5.79 -7.46
N SER A 101 -9.66 -5.49 -7.86
CA SER A 101 -8.59 -6.48 -7.82
C SER A 101 -7.60 -6.24 -6.71
N VAL A 102 -7.47 -4.99 -6.25
CA VAL A 102 -6.55 -4.67 -5.16
C VAL A 102 -7.33 -4.56 -3.86
N HIS A 103 -6.59 -4.51 -2.76
CA HIS A 103 -7.20 -4.47 -1.44
C HIS A 103 -8.02 -3.20 -1.24
N GLU A 104 -7.48 -2.07 -1.66
CA GLU A 104 -8.13 -0.81 -1.45
C GLU A 104 -7.59 0.24 -2.42
N CYS A 105 -8.47 1.13 -2.90
CA CYS A 105 -8.05 2.29 -3.68
C CYS A 105 -8.44 3.52 -2.92
N LEU A 106 -7.46 4.39 -2.65
CA LEU A 106 -7.69 5.61 -1.90
C LEU A 106 -7.35 6.80 -2.78
N THR A 107 -8.23 7.80 -2.75
CA THR A 107 -8.04 9.01 -3.56
C THR A 107 -7.31 10.05 -2.73
N LYS A 108 -6.28 10.63 -3.32
CA LYS A 108 -5.49 11.68 -2.65
C LYS A 108 -6.34 12.95 -2.50
N PRO A 109 -6.15 13.71 -1.45
CA PRO A 109 -5.21 13.52 -0.34
C PRO A 109 -5.75 12.52 0.66
N ILE A 110 -4.84 11.77 1.29
CA ILE A 110 -5.24 10.68 2.16
C ILE A 110 -4.79 10.96 3.59
N PRO A 111 -5.71 11.11 4.53
CA PRO A 111 -5.30 11.23 5.94
C PRO A 111 -4.59 9.97 6.39
N GLY A 112 -3.63 10.14 7.29
CA GLY A 112 -2.86 9.01 7.77
C GLY A 112 -3.74 7.94 8.40
N GLU A 113 -4.74 8.35 9.15
CA GLU A 113 -5.63 7.39 9.80
C GLU A 113 -6.43 6.57 8.80
N THR A 114 -6.80 7.17 7.66
CA THR A 114 -7.50 6.44 6.61
C THR A 114 -6.60 5.37 6.01
N LEU A 115 -5.35 5.73 5.77
CA LEU A 115 -4.38 4.78 5.24
C LEU A 115 -4.15 3.63 6.21
N ILE A 116 -3.98 3.94 7.50
CA ILE A 116 -3.71 2.91 8.49
C ILE A 116 -4.92 1.99 8.61
N ALA A 117 -6.13 2.54 8.58
CA ALA A 117 -7.33 1.72 8.64
C ALA A 117 -7.41 0.76 7.45
N ALA A 118 -7.04 1.24 6.27
CA ALA A 118 -7.04 0.38 5.09
C ALA A 118 -6.03 -0.74 5.22
N LEU A 119 -4.82 -0.43 5.70
CA LEU A 119 -3.79 -1.44 5.87
C LEU A 119 -4.13 -2.44 6.98
N ALA A 120 -4.83 -1.99 8.00
CA ALA A 120 -5.19 -2.85 9.12
C ALA A 120 -6.34 -3.78 8.79
N ARG A 121 -7.14 -3.44 7.78
CA ARG A 121 -8.31 -4.23 7.42
C ARG A 121 -7.88 -5.57 6.86
N SER A 122 -8.62 -6.61 7.20
CA SER A 122 -8.33 -7.93 6.65
C SER A 122 -8.56 -7.92 5.16
N PRO A 123 -7.69 -8.60 4.38
CA PRO A 123 -7.91 -8.67 2.95
C PRO A 123 -9.20 -9.41 2.65
N ARG A 124 -9.84 -9.00 1.56
CA ARG A 124 -11.00 -9.73 1.10
C ARG A 124 -10.60 -11.12 0.69
N SER A 125 -11.41 -12.07 1.11
CA SER A 125 -11.18 -13.43 0.71
C SER A 125 -11.44 -13.57 -0.79
N PRO A 126 -10.58 -14.28 -1.52
CA PRO A 126 -10.89 -14.57 -2.93
C PRO A 126 -12.22 -15.28 -3.08
N ARG A 127 -12.58 -16.08 -2.11
CA ARG A 127 -13.86 -16.78 -2.17
C ARG A 127 -15.04 -15.82 -2.07
N SER A 128 -14.92 -14.77 -1.26
CA SER A 128 -16.01 -13.84 -1.20
C SER A 128 -16.19 -13.09 -2.51
N ARG A 129 -15.14 -12.96 -3.29
CA ARG A 129 -15.27 -12.34 -4.60
C ARG A 129 -15.78 -13.32 -5.63
N ALA A 130 -15.42 -14.56 -5.49
CA ALA A 130 -15.78 -15.58 -6.45
C ALA A 130 -17.23 -15.98 -6.35
N HIS A 131 -17.86 -15.68 -5.27
CA HIS A 131 -19.25 -16.07 -5.05
C HIS A 131 -20.21 -14.93 -5.33
#